data_3133ea44519c44e62d4e736b5a863f46
#
_entry.id   3133ea44519c44e62d4e736b5a863f46
#
_cell.length_a   1.000
_cell.length_b   1.000
_cell.length_c   1.000
_cell.angle_alpha   90.00
_cell.angle_beta   90.00
_cell.angle_gamma   90.00
#
_symmetry.space_group_name_H-M   'P 1'
#
loop_
_entity.id
_entity.type
_entity.pdbx_description
1 polymer ?
#
loop_
_entity_poly.entity_id
_entity_poly.type
_entity_poly.pdbx_seq_one_letter_code
_entity_poly.pdbx_strand_id
1 'polypeptide(L)'
;FSGGKDSVVMLHLAVRAFSPSRVPFPVMHIDTGHNFAEVIEFRDRTVRALDVQLIVGSVQASIDAGRMQDATGPRASRNPLQTVTLLDSIKEHKFDAVFGGARRDEERARAKERVYSHRDAFGQWDPKTQRPELWGIYNGRHKPGEHFRIFPISNWTELDIWQFVADYNIDLPSIYYAHRREVFRRDNMWMAVSPFMKPEEGETVSEELVRFRTVGDATCTAAIESSATTIEQVIAETSVARITERGATRADDRISEAGMEDRKKLGYF
;
A
#
# COMPACT_ATOMS: atom_id res chain seq x y z
N PHE A 1 4.71 -5.78 3.67
CA PHE A 1 3.37 -6.11 4.17
C PHE A 1 2.79 -4.90 4.89
N SER A 2 1.93 -4.14 4.20
CA SER A 2 1.35 -2.89 4.72
C SER A 2 0.10 -3.11 5.60
N GLY A 3 -0.44 -4.31 5.64
CA GLY A 3 -1.76 -4.59 6.21
C GLY A 3 -2.93 -4.22 5.30
N GLY A 4 -2.67 -3.62 4.14
CA GLY A 4 -3.70 -3.37 3.12
C GLY A 4 -4.11 -4.66 2.41
N LYS A 5 -5.37 -4.71 1.90
CA LYS A 5 -5.98 -5.92 1.29
C LYS A 5 -5.09 -6.60 0.25
N ASP A 6 -4.43 -5.82 -0.61
CA ASP A 6 -3.57 -6.36 -1.68
C ASP A 6 -2.33 -7.06 -1.09
N SER A 7 -1.71 -6.48 -0.07
CA SER A 7 -0.57 -7.09 0.63
C SER A 7 -1.00 -8.30 1.48
N VAL A 8 -2.22 -8.31 2.00
CA VAL A 8 -2.79 -9.46 2.72
C VAL A 8 -3.02 -10.61 1.76
N VAL A 9 -3.65 -10.37 0.61
CA VAL A 9 -3.85 -11.38 -0.44
C VAL A 9 -2.50 -11.96 -0.90
N MET A 10 -1.50 -11.09 -1.14
CA MET A 10 -0.16 -11.56 -1.50
C MET A 10 0.48 -12.45 -0.45
N LEU A 11 0.34 -12.12 0.83
CA LEU A 11 0.87 -12.95 1.91
C LEU A 11 0.17 -14.32 1.94
N HIS A 12 -1.14 -14.36 1.80
CA HIS A 12 -1.90 -15.63 1.71
C HIS A 12 -1.53 -16.45 0.47
N LEU A 13 -1.28 -15.80 -0.67
CA LEU A 13 -0.77 -16.48 -1.87
C LEU A 13 0.62 -17.08 -1.62
N ALA A 14 1.52 -16.37 -0.94
CA ALA A 14 2.84 -16.88 -0.57
C ALA A 14 2.72 -18.09 0.38
N VAL A 15 1.91 -17.99 1.43
CA VAL A 15 1.67 -19.12 2.36
C VAL A 15 1.16 -20.35 1.60
N ARG A 16 0.23 -20.18 0.68
CA ARG A 16 -0.30 -21.29 -0.15
C ARG A 16 0.74 -21.87 -1.09
N ALA A 17 1.55 -21.01 -1.72
CA ALA A 17 2.58 -21.45 -2.68
C ALA A 17 3.69 -22.27 -2.02
N PHE A 18 4.01 -22.00 -0.75
CA PHE A 18 5.04 -22.73 -0.03
C PHE A 18 4.50 -23.86 0.86
N SER A 19 3.16 -23.99 1.01
CA SER A 19 2.56 -25.05 1.81
C SER A 19 3.00 -26.46 1.33
N PRO A 20 3.34 -27.40 2.23
CA PRO A 20 3.22 -27.33 3.69
C PRO A 20 4.43 -26.66 4.41
N SER A 21 5.43 -26.20 3.69
CA SER A 21 6.57 -25.49 4.27
C SER A 21 6.19 -24.07 4.67
N ARG A 22 6.96 -23.49 5.59
CA ARG A 22 6.85 -22.07 5.94
C ARG A 22 7.30 -21.19 4.77
N VAL A 23 6.79 -19.96 4.73
CA VAL A 23 7.29 -18.93 3.79
C VAL A 23 8.77 -18.67 4.09
N PRO A 24 9.70 -18.86 3.11
CA PRO A 24 11.14 -18.84 3.37
C PRO A 24 11.76 -17.44 3.41
N PHE A 25 10.96 -16.39 3.37
CA PHE A 25 11.41 -14.99 3.38
C PHE A 25 10.57 -14.17 4.35
N PRO A 26 11.12 -13.09 4.93
CA PRO A 26 10.38 -12.21 5.81
C PRO A 26 9.38 -11.35 5.04
N VAL A 27 8.36 -10.85 5.74
CA VAL A 27 7.53 -9.74 5.29
C VAL A 27 8.06 -8.43 5.88
N MET A 28 8.04 -7.35 5.11
CA MET A 28 8.55 -6.05 5.53
C MET A 28 7.41 -5.02 5.58
N HIS A 29 7.34 -4.27 6.67
CA HIS A 29 6.46 -3.14 6.85
C HIS A 29 7.29 -1.86 6.99
N ILE A 30 6.93 -0.81 6.25
CA ILE A 30 7.49 0.52 6.46
C ILE A 30 6.50 1.33 7.29
N ASP A 31 6.87 1.55 8.53
CA ASP A 31 6.04 2.25 9.51
C ASP A 31 6.32 3.75 9.46
N THR A 32 5.32 4.52 9.05
CA THR A 32 5.37 5.99 9.04
C THR A 32 5.17 6.59 10.42
N GLY A 33 4.67 5.84 11.37
CA GLY A 33 4.15 6.32 12.64
C GLY A 33 2.77 6.99 12.53
N HIS A 34 2.23 7.11 11.30
CA HIS A 34 0.92 7.71 11.00
C HIS A 34 -0.10 6.68 10.48
N ASN A 35 0.15 5.41 10.70
CA ASN A 35 -0.76 4.33 10.30
C ASN A 35 -2.03 4.31 11.17
N PHE A 36 -3.13 3.77 10.64
CA PHE A 36 -4.32 3.47 11.43
C PHE A 36 -4.01 2.37 12.46
N ALA A 37 -4.47 2.54 13.70
CA ALA A 37 -4.23 1.57 14.77
C ALA A 37 -4.78 0.19 14.41
N GLU A 38 -5.97 0.14 13.82
CA GLU A 38 -6.64 -1.09 13.38
C GLU A 38 -5.79 -1.88 12.37
N VAL A 39 -5.00 -1.19 11.56
CA VAL A 39 -4.11 -1.81 10.56
C VAL A 39 -2.87 -2.39 11.23
N ILE A 40 -2.29 -1.69 12.19
CA ILE A 40 -1.12 -2.17 12.95
C ILE A 40 -1.49 -3.39 13.78
N GLU A 41 -2.61 -3.36 14.50
CA GLU A 41 -3.11 -4.51 15.26
C GLU A 41 -3.37 -5.72 14.37
N PHE A 42 -4.02 -5.49 13.22
CA PHE A 42 -4.26 -6.54 12.23
C PHE A 42 -2.95 -7.12 11.69
N ARG A 43 -1.98 -6.27 11.33
CA ARG A 43 -0.64 -6.68 10.85
C ARG A 43 0.00 -7.64 11.85
N ASP A 44 0.07 -7.23 13.11
CA ASP A 44 0.77 -7.98 14.16
C ASP A 44 0.07 -9.30 14.49
N ARG A 45 -1.28 -9.31 14.45
CA ARG A 45 -2.07 -10.55 14.60
C ARG A 45 -1.85 -11.50 13.44
N THR A 46 -1.87 -11.00 12.22
CA THR A 46 -1.76 -11.80 10.99
C THR A 46 -0.39 -12.47 10.87
N VAL A 47 0.70 -11.72 11.08
CA VAL A 47 2.05 -12.29 10.97
C VAL A 47 2.30 -13.37 12.03
N ARG A 48 1.74 -13.23 13.23
CA ARG A 48 1.78 -14.26 14.27
C ARG A 48 0.97 -15.49 13.88
N ALA A 49 -0.25 -15.30 13.38
CA ALA A 49 -1.13 -16.40 13.00
C ALA A 49 -0.58 -17.22 11.82
N LEU A 50 0.08 -16.57 10.86
CA LEU A 50 0.68 -17.21 9.70
C LEU A 50 2.13 -17.65 9.90
N ASP A 51 2.69 -17.43 11.11
CA ASP A 51 4.07 -17.81 11.49
C ASP A 51 5.11 -17.29 10.47
N VAL A 52 5.02 -16.01 10.10
CA VAL A 52 5.96 -15.33 9.21
C VAL A 52 6.80 -14.30 9.97
N GLN A 53 8.07 -14.18 9.59
CA GLN A 53 8.95 -13.18 10.17
C GLN A 53 8.56 -11.78 9.67
N LEU A 54 8.40 -10.82 10.60
CA LEU A 54 8.15 -9.40 10.29
C LEU A 54 9.42 -8.57 10.49
N ILE A 55 9.75 -7.76 9.49
CA ILE A 55 10.74 -6.69 9.55
C ILE A 55 9.98 -5.36 9.53
N VAL A 56 10.31 -4.45 10.44
CA VAL A 56 9.70 -3.11 10.50
C VAL A 56 10.78 -2.06 10.25
N GLY A 57 10.68 -1.36 9.12
CA GLY A 57 11.47 -0.16 8.84
C GLY A 57 10.73 1.07 9.39
N SER A 58 11.34 1.81 10.33
CA SER A 58 10.73 2.98 10.95
C SER A 58 11.15 4.27 10.26
N VAL A 59 10.17 5.02 9.74
CA VAL A 59 10.39 6.37 9.21
C VAL A 59 10.86 7.32 10.32
N GLN A 60 10.31 7.19 11.55
CA GLN A 60 10.77 7.99 12.69
C GLN A 60 12.25 7.74 12.99
N ALA A 61 12.69 6.49 13.02
CA ALA A 61 14.10 6.17 13.25
C ALA A 61 15.02 6.76 12.15
N SER A 62 14.55 6.78 10.90
CA SER A 62 15.29 7.41 9.80
C SER A 62 15.37 8.93 9.93
N ILE A 63 14.32 9.58 10.45
CA ILE A 63 14.32 11.03 10.78
C ILE A 63 15.29 11.29 11.92
N ASP A 64 15.22 10.54 13.02
CA ASP A 64 16.08 10.68 14.19
C ASP A 64 17.56 10.48 13.85
N ALA A 65 17.85 9.62 12.89
CA ALA A 65 19.20 9.41 12.34
C ALA A 65 19.64 10.49 11.34
N GLY A 66 18.83 11.54 11.10
CA GLY A 66 19.14 12.64 10.19
C GLY A 66 19.16 12.26 8.71
N ARG A 67 18.56 11.12 8.33
CA ARG A 67 18.50 10.64 6.95
C ARG A 67 17.52 11.42 6.09
N MET A 68 16.53 12.02 6.72
CA MET A 68 15.49 12.85 6.11
C MET A 68 14.93 13.84 7.12
N GLN A 69 14.23 14.85 6.63
CA GLN A 69 13.50 15.81 7.46
C GLN A 69 12.02 15.48 7.48
N ASP A 70 11.40 15.63 8.65
CA ASP A 70 9.95 15.44 8.77
C ASP A 70 9.21 16.58 8.07
N ALA A 71 8.08 16.26 7.46
CA ALA A 71 7.20 17.27 6.91
C ALA A 71 6.45 18.00 8.03
N THR A 72 6.29 19.30 7.91
CA THR A 72 5.60 20.14 8.89
C THR A 72 4.37 20.83 8.29
N GLY A 73 3.39 21.13 9.13
CA GLY A 73 2.17 21.81 8.75
C GLY A 73 0.93 20.91 8.64
N PRO A 74 -0.25 21.49 8.45
CA PRO A 74 -1.53 20.77 8.53
C PRO A 74 -1.75 19.77 7.38
N ARG A 75 -0.99 19.88 6.29
CA ARG A 75 -1.00 18.98 5.14
C ARG A 75 0.25 18.10 5.05
N ALA A 76 1.04 18.05 6.12
CA ALA A 76 2.22 17.23 6.18
C ALA A 76 1.87 15.73 6.08
N SER A 77 2.61 15.00 5.25
CA SER A 77 2.48 13.55 5.11
C SER A 77 3.85 12.90 5.12
N ARG A 78 3.97 11.81 5.86
CA ARG A 78 5.17 10.96 5.87
C ARG A 78 5.17 9.92 4.75
N ASN A 79 4.11 9.86 3.95
CA ASN A 79 4.00 8.91 2.86
C ASN A 79 5.18 8.97 1.87
N PRO A 80 5.67 10.15 1.42
CA PRO A 80 6.86 10.23 0.57
C PRO A 80 8.15 9.76 1.25
N LEU A 81 8.23 9.90 2.58
CA LEU A 81 9.42 9.53 3.37
C LEU A 81 9.65 8.02 3.46
N GLN A 82 8.62 7.21 3.20
CA GLN A 82 8.73 5.76 3.16
C GLN A 82 9.80 5.26 2.19
N THR A 83 10.06 6.01 1.11
CA THR A 83 11.02 5.61 0.08
C THR A 83 12.42 5.41 0.62
N VAL A 84 12.93 6.37 1.41
CA VAL A 84 14.28 6.31 1.98
C VAL A 84 14.40 5.13 2.93
N THR A 85 13.44 4.99 3.86
CA THR A 85 13.41 3.88 4.81
C THR A 85 13.33 2.53 4.12
N LEU A 86 12.54 2.43 3.03
CA LEU A 86 12.41 1.21 2.25
C LEU A 86 13.73 0.83 1.57
N LEU A 87 14.40 1.78 0.91
CA LEU A 87 15.68 1.54 0.24
C LEU A 87 16.78 1.18 1.22
N ASP A 88 16.83 1.85 2.36
CA ASP A 88 17.76 1.52 3.45
C ASP A 88 17.53 0.09 3.97
N SER A 89 16.27 -0.29 4.20
CA SER A 89 15.92 -1.65 4.65
C SER A 89 16.28 -2.72 3.61
N ILE A 90 16.07 -2.47 2.32
CA ILE A 90 16.47 -3.38 1.24
C ILE A 90 17.98 -3.59 1.25
N LYS A 91 18.74 -2.51 1.39
CA LYS A 91 20.21 -2.56 1.41
C LYS A 91 20.74 -3.26 2.67
N GLU A 92 20.17 -2.95 3.84
CA GLU A 92 20.53 -3.56 5.13
C GLU A 92 20.35 -5.07 5.12
N HIS A 93 19.19 -5.52 4.65
CA HIS A 93 18.83 -6.94 4.60
C HIS A 93 19.31 -7.64 3.31
N LYS A 94 19.95 -6.91 2.38
CA LYS A 94 20.49 -7.43 1.11
C LYS A 94 19.43 -8.17 0.27
N PHE A 95 18.23 -7.58 0.15
CA PHE A 95 17.17 -8.18 -0.65
C PHE A 95 17.41 -7.95 -2.14
N ASP A 96 17.45 -9.04 -2.90
CA ASP A 96 17.54 -9.01 -4.37
C ASP A 96 16.17 -8.76 -5.01
N ALA A 97 15.09 -9.05 -4.29
CA ALA A 97 13.73 -8.84 -4.75
C ALA A 97 12.78 -8.48 -3.61
N VAL A 98 11.80 -7.64 -3.91
CA VAL A 98 10.73 -7.26 -2.99
C VAL A 98 9.38 -7.43 -3.67
N PHE A 99 8.51 -8.26 -3.10
CA PHE A 99 7.15 -8.41 -3.56
C PHE A 99 6.30 -7.20 -3.17
N GLY A 100 5.50 -6.68 -4.10
CA GLY A 100 4.58 -5.58 -3.91
C GLY A 100 3.18 -5.90 -4.38
N GLY A 101 2.17 -5.37 -3.70
CA GLY A 101 0.74 -5.56 -4.02
C GLY A 101 0.22 -4.65 -5.13
N ALA A 102 1.08 -4.03 -5.93
CA ALA A 102 0.64 -3.11 -6.96
C ALA A 102 -0.12 -3.81 -8.10
N ARG A 103 -1.23 -3.21 -8.51
CA ARG A 103 -2.08 -3.68 -9.62
C ARG A 103 -2.20 -2.61 -10.70
N ARG A 104 -2.28 -3.04 -11.96
CA ARG A 104 -2.47 -2.12 -13.10
C ARG A 104 -3.84 -1.43 -13.08
N ASP A 105 -4.83 -2.10 -12.50
CA ASP A 105 -6.20 -1.59 -12.34
C ASP A 105 -6.27 -0.41 -11.36
N GLU A 106 -5.36 -0.35 -10.41
CA GLU A 106 -5.33 0.64 -9.34
C GLU A 106 -5.03 2.04 -9.86
N GLU A 107 -4.13 2.16 -10.85
CA GLU A 107 -3.73 3.42 -11.47
C GLU A 107 -3.05 3.22 -12.82
N ARG A 108 -3.31 4.16 -13.77
CA ARG A 108 -2.76 4.10 -15.14
C ARG A 108 -1.23 4.08 -15.19
N ALA A 109 -0.57 4.83 -14.31
CA ALA A 109 0.89 4.86 -14.27
C ALA A 109 1.50 3.50 -13.95
N ARG A 110 0.80 2.65 -13.20
CA ARG A 110 1.22 1.27 -12.89
C ARG A 110 1.14 0.32 -14.08
N ALA A 111 0.35 0.63 -15.09
CA ALA A 111 0.25 -0.18 -16.30
C ALA A 111 1.58 -0.27 -17.08
N LYS A 112 2.49 0.68 -16.90
CA LYS A 112 3.81 0.69 -17.53
C LYS A 112 4.82 -0.24 -16.86
N GLU A 113 4.63 -0.53 -15.57
CA GLU A 113 5.44 -1.51 -14.85
C GLU A 113 5.02 -2.92 -15.26
N ARG A 114 5.99 -3.79 -15.32
CA ARG A 114 5.78 -5.22 -15.58
C ARG A 114 5.65 -5.96 -14.26
N VAL A 115 5.43 -7.27 -14.33
CA VAL A 115 5.45 -8.12 -13.13
C VAL A 115 6.82 -8.03 -12.47
N TYR A 116 7.91 -8.03 -13.25
CA TYR A 116 9.28 -7.82 -12.78
C TYR A 116 9.74 -6.40 -13.12
N SER A 117 9.65 -5.48 -12.19
CA SER A 117 10.13 -4.10 -12.34
C SER A 117 11.58 -4.00 -11.87
N HIS A 118 12.52 -3.89 -12.81
CA HIS A 118 13.94 -3.74 -12.52
C HIS A 118 14.22 -2.37 -11.89
N ARG A 119 15.03 -2.36 -10.85
CA ARG A 119 15.50 -1.17 -10.14
C ARG A 119 17.01 -1.11 -10.19
N ASP A 120 17.54 0.05 -10.53
CA ASP A 120 18.99 0.30 -10.52
C ASP A 120 19.56 0.34 -9.09
N ALA A 121 20.87 0.58 -8.96
CA ALA A 121 21.57 0.66 -7.68
C ALA A 121 21.06 1.80 -6.76
N PHE A 122 20.31 2.76 -7.30
CA PHE A 122 19.65 3.85 -6.56
C PHE A 122 18.18 3.55 -6.24
N GLY A 123 17.68 2.38 -6.66
CA GLY A 123 16.29 1.98 -6.50
C GLY A 123 15.34 2.59 -7.54
N GLN A 124 15.86 3.27 -8.56
CA GLN A 124 15.08 3.97 -9.56
C GLN A 124 14.59 3.01 -10.66
N TRP A 125 13.41 3.28 -11.17
CA TRP A 125 12.84 2.58 -12.31
C TRP A 125 13.11 3.35 -13.61
N ASP A 126 13.72 2.66 -14.59
CA ASP A 126 13.89 3.19 -15.94
C ASP A 126 13.11 2.33 -16.94
N PRO A 127 12.08 2.90 -17.62
CA PRO A 127 11.32 2.17 -18.63
C PRO A 127 12.17 1.67 -19.80
N LYS A 128 13.31 2.29 -20.09
CA LYS A 128 14.20 1.86 -21.18
C LYS A 128 14.97 0.58 -20.86
N THR A 129 15.22 0.32 -19.58
CA THR A 129 15.89 -0.89 -19.11
C THR A 129 14.91 -1.99 -18.70
N GLN A 130 13.61 -1.71 -18.73
CA GLN A 130 12.56 -2.67 -18.44
C GLN A 130 12.61 -3.83 -19.46
N ARG A 131 12.74 -5.04 -18.95
CA ARG A 131 12.84 -6.24 -19.78
C ARG A 131 11.47 -6.71 -20.26
N PRO A 132 11.35 -7.21 -21.51
CA PRO A 132 10.11 -7.83 -22.00
C PRO A 132 9.77 -9.09 -21.18
N GLU A 133 8.48 -9.33 -20.98
CA GLU A 133 7.92 -10.50 -20.28
C GLU A 133 7.08 -11.34 -21.26
N LEU A 134 7.66 -11.64 -22.42
CA LEU A 134 7.00 -12.43 -23.46
C LEU A 134 6.72 -13.85 -22.95
N TRP A 135 5.50 -14.31 -23.17
CA TRP A 135 5.04 -15.67 -22.78
C TRP A 135 5.20 -16.00 -21.29
N GLY A 136 5.19 -14.98 -20.40
CA GLY A 136 5.37 -15.19 -18.97
C GLY A 136 6.79 -15.59 -18.56
N ILE A 137 7.77 -15.36 -19.41
CA ILE A 137 9.19 -15.61 -19.10
C ILE A 137 9.75 -14.39 -18.35
N TYR A 138 10.18 -14.62 -17.12
CA TYR A 138 10.73 -13.60 -16.25
C TYR A 138 12.26 -13.72 -16.17
N ASN A 139 12.96 -12.58 -16.23
CA ASN A 139 14.40 -12.52 -16.09
C ASN A 139 14.79 -11.73 -14.84
N GLY A 140 15.18 -12.45 -13.79
CA GLY A 140 15.65 -11.90 -12.52
C GLY A 140 17.14 -11.59 -12.44
N ARG A 141 17.89 -11.63 -13.54
CA ARG A 141 19.34 -11.32 -13.51
C ARG A 141 19.55 -9.83 -13.20
N HIS A 142 20.30 -9.53 -12.16
CA HIS A 142 20.68 -8.18 -11.76
C HIS A 142 22.16 -8.11 -11.38
N LYS A 143 22.69 -6.89 -11.29
CA LYS A 143 24.03 -6.62 -10.79
C LYS A 143 24.01 -6.35 -9.28
N PRO A 144 25.15 -6.40 -8.58
CA PRO A 144 25.23 -5.98 -7.19
C PRO A 144 24.69 -4.56 -7.00
N GLY A 145 23.80 -4.39 -6.01
CA GLY A 145 23.12 -3.13 -5.71
C GLY A 145 21.82 -2.88 -6.47
N GLU A 146 21.58 -3.56 -7.60
CA GLU A 146 20.29 -3.57 -8.27
C GLU A 146 19.33 -4.55 -7.59
N HIS A 147 18.02 -4.38 -7.78
CA HIS A 147 17.03 -5.31 -7.27
C HIS A 147 15.75 -5.30 -8.12
N PHE A 148 14.82 -6.20 -7.83
CA PHE A 148 13.51 -6.25 -8.47
C PHE A 148 12.39 -5.87 -7.51
N ARG A 149 11.41 -5.13 -8.02
CA ARG A 149 10.06 -5.09 -7.46
C ARG A 149 9.22 -6.08 -8.25
N ILE A 150 8.61 -7.04 -7.57
CA ILE A 150 7.85 -8.09 -8.21
C ILE A 150 6.37 -7.94 -7.81
N PHE A 151 5.49 -7.86 -8.81
CA PHE A 151 4.06 -7.61 -8.65
C PHE A 151 3.23 -8.81 -9.12
N PRO A 152 3.12 -9.88 -8.34
CA PRO A 152 2.45 -11.12 -8.74
C PRO A 152 0.99 -10.93 -9.11
N ILE A 153 0.30 -9.99 -8.45
CA ILE A 153 -1.11 -9.68 -8.69
C ILE A 153 -1.32 -8.49 -9.65
N SER A 154 -0.30 -8.13 -10.42
CA SER A 154 -0.33 -6.96 -11.32
C SER A 154 -1.52 -6.94 -12.29
N ASN A 155 -1.99 -8.10 -12.72
CA ASN A 155 -3.11 -8.24 -13.66
C ASN A 155 -4.48 -8.37 -12.98
N TRP A 156 -4.53 -8.42 -11.65
CA TRP A 156 -5.77 -8.55 -10.89
C TRP A 156 -6.49 -7.20 -10.80
N THR A 157 -7.80 -7.24 -10.87
CA THR A 157 -8.67 -6.10 -10.59
C THR A 157 -8.93 -5.98 -9.08
N GLU A 158 -9.49 -4.84 -8.65
CA GLU A 158 -9.96 -4.71 -7.26
C GLU A 158 -11.02 -5.78 -6.94
N LEU A 159 -11.87 -6.11 -7.90
CA LEU A 159 -12.89 -7.14 -7.74
C LEU A 159 -12.28 -8.52 -7.55
N ASP A 160 -11.22 -8.87 -8.28
CA ASP A 160 -10.51 -10.14 -8.10
C ASP A 160 -9.91 -10.27 -6.69
N ILE A 161 -9.38 -9.16 -6.13
CA ILE A 161 -8.88 -9.14 -4.75
C ILE A 161 -10.01 -9.45 -3.77
N TRP A 162 -11.16 -8.77 -3.89
CA TRP A 162 -12.30 -9.00 -3.01
C TRP A 162 -12.89 -10.40 -3.15
N GLN A 163 -12.97 -10.93 -4.39
CA GLN A 163 -13.43 -12.28 -4.63
C GLN A 163 -12.51 -13.31 -3.98
N PHE A 164 -11.19 -13.13 -4.12
CA PHE A 164 -10.21 -14.01 -3.46
C PHE A 164 -10.33 -13.97 -1.94
N VAL A 165 -10.53 -12.79 -1.36
CA VAL A 165 -10.75 -12.63 0.09
C VAL A 165 -12.00 -13.39 0.53
N ALA A 166 -13.10 -13.31 -0.24
CA ALA A 166 -14.34 -14.02 0.03
C ALA A 166 -14.18 -15.55 -0.10
N ASP A 167 -13.62 -16.02 -1.22
CA ASP A 167 -13.47 -17.45 -1.54
C ASP A 167 -12.61 -18.21 -0.53
N TYR A 168 -11.61 -17.51 0.06
CA TYR A 168 -10.70 -18.10 1.04
C TYR A 168 -10.95 -17.65 2.48
N ASN A 169 -12.05 -16.92 2.72
CA ASN A 169 -12.43 -16.40 4.05
C ASN A 169 -11.25 -15.70 4.76
N ILE A 170 -10.59 -14.81 4.05
CA ILE A 170 -9.42 -14.08 4.56
C ILE A 170 -9.88 -12.91 5.41
N ASP A 171 -9.36 -12.80 6.62
CA ASP A 171 -9.58 -11.65 7.50
C ASP A 171 -8.87 -10.39 6.96
N LEU A 172 -9.50 -9.23 7.14
CA LEU A 172 -8.97 -7.92 6.77
C LEU A 172 -9.13 -6.92 7.93
N PRO A 173 -8.37 -5.80 7.93
CA PRO A 173 -8.60 -4.71 8.88
C PRO A 173 -10.05 -4.23 8.85
N SER A 174 -10.63 -4.00 10.03
CA SER A 174 -12.04 -3.61 10.19
C SER A 174 -12.42 -2.36 9.42
N ILE A 175 -11.47 -1.46 9.18
CA ILE A 175 -11.70 -0.20 8.44
C ILE A 175 -12.09 -0.38 6.97
N TYR A 176 -11.94 -1.58 6.41
CA TYR A 176 -12.45 -1.89 5.07
C TYR A 176 -13.97 -2.04 5.01
N TYR A 177 -14.61 -2.24 6.15
CA TYR A 177 -16.07 -2.35 6.29
C TYR A 177 -16.65 -1.08 6.87
N ALA A 178 -17.92 -0.81 6.58
CA ALA A 178 -18.60 0.39 7.04
C ALA A 178 -18.67 0.44 8.57
N HIS A 179 -18.24 1.57 9.12
CA HIS A 179 -18.26 1.87 10.55
C HIS A 179 -18.46 3.37 10.76
N ARG A 180 -18.96 3.74 11.94
CA ARG A 180 -19.07 5.15 12.30
C ARG A 180 -17.68 5.70 12.67
N ARG A 181 -17.36 6.87 12.10
CA ARG A 181 -16.09 7.54 12.34
C ARG A 181 -16.24 9.05 12.28
N GLU A 182 -15.55 9.76 13.16
CA GLU A 182 -15.42 11.21 13.06
C GLU A 182 -14.57 11.55 11.83
N VAL A 183 -15.15 12.34 10.94
CA VAL A 183 -14.53 12.75 9.68
C VAL A 183 -14.83 14.23 9.44
N PHE A 184 -14.06 14.83 8.54
CA PHE A 184 -14.29 16.17 8.01
C PHE A 184 -13.99 16.18 6.51
N ARG A 185 -14.54 17.17 5.80
CA ARG A 185 -14.28 17.31 4.37
C ARG A 185 -13.09 18.21 4.11
N ARG A 186 -12.08 17.67 3.41
CA ARG A 186 -10.93 18.41 2.87
C ARG A 186 -10.76 18.06 1.39
N ASP A 187 -10.67 19.07 0.51
CA ASP A 187 -10.53 18.89 -0.93
C ASP A 187 -11.59 17.92 -1.53
N ASN A 188 -12.80 18.00 -1.02
CA ASN A 188 -13.95 17.14 -1.35
C ASN A 188 -13.78 15.65 -1.02
N MET A 189 -12.91 15.33 -0.05
CA MET A 189 -12.69 13.97 0.47
C MET A 189 -13.02 13.89 1.96
N TRP A 190 -13.47 12.73 2.42
CA TRP A 190 -13.68 12.45 3.83
C TRP A 190 -12.36 12.04 4.49
N MET A 191 -11.80 12.93 5.29
CA MET A 191 -10.59 12.67 6.08
C MET A 191 -10.98 12.27 7.51
N ALA A 192 -10.39 11.19 8.00
CA ALA A 192 -10.64 10.74 9.38
C ALA A 192 -9.90 11.62 10.38
N VAL A 193 -10.60 12.03 11.44
CA VAL A 193 -9.97 12.72 12.57
C VAL A 193 -9.00 11.75 13.27
N SER A 194 -7.78 12.19 13.48
CA SER A 194 -6.74 11.42 14.16
C SER A 194 -5.73 12.35 14.84
N PRO A 195 -4.81 11.83 15.65
CA PRO A 195 -3.71 12.63 16.19
C PRO A 195 -2.88 13.33 15.11
N PHE A 196 -2.83 12.76 13.92
CA PHE A 196 -2.02 13.20 12.77
C PHE A 196 -2.81 14.00 11.73
N MET A 197 -4.15 13.93 11.78
CA MET A 197 -5.04 14.60 10.83
C MET A 197 -6.14 15.32 11.61
N LYS A 198 -6.03 16.65 11.66
CA LYS A 198 -6.97 17.52 12.37
C LYS A 198 -7.65 18.45 11.39
N PRO A 199 -8.92 18.85 11.68
CA PRO A 199 -9.62 19.84 10.87
C PRO A 199 -8.91 21.22 10.94
N GLU A 200 -8.93 21.94 9.83
CA GLU A 200 -8.50 23.34 9.73
C GLU A 200 -9.68 24.28 10.05
N GLU A 201 -9.41 25.57 10.15
CA GLU A 201 -10.45 26.58 10.38
C GLU A 201 -11.49 26.55 9.23
N GLY A 202 -12.77 26.43 9.59
CA GLY A 202 -13.87 26.30 8.62
C GLY A 202 -14.24 24.87 8.23
N GLU A 203 -13.43 23.87 8.57
CA GLU A 203 -13.79 22.46 8.37
C GLU A 203 -14.64 21.94 9.56
N THR A 204 -15.79 21.35 9.26
CA THR A 204 -16.70 20.84 10.28
C THR A 204 -16.52 19.32 10.43
N VAL A 205 -16.35 18.88 11.68
CA VAL A 205 -16.32 17.45 12.03
C VAL A 205 -17.74 16.94 12.16
N SER A 206 -18.00 15.78 11.55
CA SER A 206 -19.24 15.02 11.70
C SER A 206 -18.94 13.54 11.90
N GLU A 207 -19.86 12.81 12.52
CA GLU A 207 -19.79 11.36 12.61
C GLU A 207 -20.54 10.75 11.44
N GLU A 208 -19.82 10.12 10.53
CA GLU A 208 -20.38 9.54 9.31
C GLU A 208 -20.20 8.02 9.27
N LEU A 209 -21.05 7.35 8.48
CA LEU A 209 -20.92 5.93 8.19
C LEU A 209 -20.01 5.80 6.96
N VAL A 210 -18.78 5.37 7.18
CA VAL A 210 -17.74 5.34 6.16
C VAL A 210 -16.96 4.03 6.18
N ARG A 211 -16.27 3.74 5.06
CA ARG A 211 -15.23 2.71 4.97
C ARG A 211 -14.03 3.22 4.17
N PHE A 212 -12.94 2.51 4.25
CA PHE A 212 -11.76 2.80 3.43
C PHE A 212 -11.64 1.78 2.29
N ARG A 213 -11.43 2.23 1.05
CA ARG A 213 -11.15 1.35 -0.10
C ARG A 213 -9.66 1.00 -0.18
N THR A 214 -8.81 1.95 0.22
CA THR A 214 -7.36 1.75 0.33
C THR A 214 -6.93 1.98 1.77
N VAL A 215 -5.82 1.40 2.15
CA VAL A 215 -5.18 1.62 3.44
C VAL A 215 -3.75 2.07 3.22
N GLY A 216 -3.37 3.14 3.86
CA GLY A 216 -2.06 3.75 3.83
C GLY A 216 -1.83 4.62 5.06
N ASP A 217 -1.04 5.67 4.90
CA ASP A 217 -0.86 6.70 5.92
C ASP A 217 -2.19 7.45 6.16
N ALA A 218 -2.57 7.64 7.43
CA ALA A 218 -3.83 8.28 7.82
C ALA A 218 -3.93 9.72 7.30
N THR A 219 -2.79 10.39 7.07
CA THR A 219 -2.76 11.77 6.59
C THR A 219 -3.06 11.92 5.10
N CYS A 220 -3.01 10.84 4.33
CA CYS A 220 -3.27 10.87 2.89
C CYS A 220 -4.34 9.90 2.41
N THR A 221 -5.00 9.18 3.32
CA THR A 221 -6.01 8.19 2.99
C THR A 221 -7.41 8.70 3.35
N ALA A 222 -8.24 8.90 2.34
CA ALA A 222 -9.62 9.32 2.52
C ALA A 222 -10.57 8.12 2.62
N ALA A 223 -11.64 8.29 3.39
CA ALA A 223 -12.76 7.38 3.46
C ALA A 223 -13.79 7.67 2.35
N ILE A 224 -14.68 6.73 2.12
CA ILE A 224 -15.87 6.87 1.30
C ILE A 224 -17.14 6.60 2.13
N GLU A 225 -18.22 7.27 1.82
CA GLU A 225 -19.53 6.93 2.36
C GLU A 225 -19.92 5.52 1.92
N SER A 226 -20.32 4.68 2.85
CA SER A 226 -20.68 3.29 2.57
C SER A 226 -21.48 2.70 3.72
N SER A 227 -22.41 1.82 3.39
CA SER A 227 -23.15 0.99 4.34
C SER A 227 -22.70 -0.48 4.29
N ALA A 228 -21.67 -0.82 3.52
CA ALA A 228 -21.20 -2.19 3.32
C ALA A 228 -20.46 -2.70 4.56
N THR A 229 -21.11 -3.54 5.34
CA THR A 229 -20.56 -4.17 6.57
C THR A 229 -20.09 -5.59 6.36
N THR A 230 -20.39 -6.20 5.20
CA THR A 230 -19.97 -7.56 4.83
C THR A 230 -19.18 -7.55 3.53
N ILE A 231 -18.44 -8.63 3.29
CA ILE A 231 -17.64 -8.76 2.07
C ILE A 231 -18.50 -8.79 0.82
N GLU A 232 -19.66 -9.42 0.85
CA GLU A 232 -20.60 -9.48 -0.28
C GLU A 232 -21.10 -8.08 -0.66
N GLN A 233 -21.38 -7.26 0.36
CA GLN A 233 -21.79 -5.86 0.15
C GLN A 233 -20.65 -5.03 -0.43
N VAL A 234 -19.42 -5.22 0.04
CA VAL A 234 -18.23 -4.55 -0.52
C VAL A 234 -18.00 -4.98 -1.98
N ILE A 235 -18.17 -6.27 -2.31
CA ILE A 235 -18.09 -6.78 -3.68
C ILE A 235 -19.16 -6.11 -4.56
N ALA A 236 -20.39 -6.02 -4.08
CA ALA A 236 -21.49 -5.38 -4.81
C ALA A 236 -21.21 -3.89 -5.08
N GLU A 237 -20.72 -3.13 -4.10
CA GLU A 237 -20.29 -1.74 -4.27
C GLU A 237 -19.14 -1.62 -5.29
N THR A 238 -18.13 -2.48 -5.18
CA THR A 238 -16.95 -2.45 -6.04
C THR A 238 -17.31 -2.75 -7.49
N SER A 239 -18.22 -3.67 -7.73
CA SER A 239 -18.65 -4.08 -9.08
C SER A 239 -19.31 -2.96 -9.88
N VAL A 240 -19.93 -1.98 -9.22
CA VAL A 240 -20.59 -0.83 -9.86
C VAL A 240 -19.75 0.45 -9.80
N ALA A 241 -18.58 0.41 -9.18
CA ALA A 241 -17.73 1.59 -9.02
C ALA A 241 -17.16 2.06 -10.36
N ARG A 242 -17.34 3.34 -10.70
CA ARG A 242 -16.84 3.95 -11.94
C ARG A 242 -15.48 4.61 -11.80
N ILE A 243 -15.04 4.88 -10.58
CA ILE A 243 -13.79 5.57 -10.27
C ILE A 243 -12.81 4.53 -9.73
N THR A 244 -11.56 4.60 -10.22
CA THR A 244 -10.49 3.74 -9.74
C THR A 244 -10.30 3.91 -8.22
N GLU A 245 -9.79 2.90 -7.60
CA GLU A 245 -9.57 2.85 -6.16
C GLU A 245 -8.76 4.05 -5.64
N ARG A 246 -7.61 4.32 -6.22
CA ARG A 246 -6.76 5.45 -5.83
C ARG A 246 -7.33 6.80 -6.19
N GLY A 247 -7.97 6.92 -7.34
CA GLY A 247 -8.61 8.15 -7.77
C GLY A 247 -9.70 8.64 -6.82
N ALA A 248 -10.33 7.72 -6.08
CA ALA A 248 -11.37 8.06 -5.11
C ALA A 248 -10.80 8.42 -3.73
N THR A 249 -9.64 7.87 -3.33
CA THR A 249 -9.26 7.77 -1.91
C THR A 249 -7.87 8.30 -1.57
N ARG A 250 -7.05 8.68 -2.58
CA ARG A 250 -5.70 9.17 -2.33
C ARG A 250 -5.57 10.67 -2.54
N ALA A 251 -5.45 11.40 -1.42
CA ALA A 251 -5.29 12.85 -1.44
C ALA A 251 -3.99 13.30 -2.11
N ASP A 252 -2.93 12.54 -1.89
CA ASP A 252 -1.59 12.82 -2.40
C ASP A 252 -1.43 12.61 -3.91
N ASP A 253 -2.27 11.79 -4.55
CA ASP A 253 -2.25 11.57 -6.00
C ASP A 253 -2.94 12.71 -6.78
N ARG A 254 -3.73 13.57 -6.11
CA ARG A 254 -4.42 14.72 -6.74
C ARG A 254 -3.53 15.96 -6.90
N ILE A 255 -2.40 16.01 -6.21
CA ILE A 255 -1.52 17.20 -6.20
C ILE A 255 -0.67 17.28 -7.47
N SER A 256 -0.46 16.17 -8.20
CA SER A 256 0.33 16.13 -9.44
C SER A 256 -0.19 15.05 -10.38
N GLU A 257 -0.47 15.39 -11.65
CA GLU A 257 -0.79 14.41 -12.70
C GLU A 257 0.35 13.41 -12.95
N ALA A 258 1.57 13.79 -12.61
CA ALA A 258 2.77 12.95 -12.73
C ALA A 258 3.20 12.32 -11.39
N GLY A 259 2.44 12.50 -10.31
CA GLY A 259 2.87 12.18 -8.95
C GLY A 259 3.40 10.76 -8.76
N MET A 260 2.78 9.76 -9.40
CA MET A 260 3.25 8.38 -9.32
C MET A 260 4.52 8.14 -10.17
N GLU A 261 4.64 8.76 -11.34
CA GLU A 261 5.83 8.62 -12.18
C GLU A 261 7.05 9.28 -11.52
N ASP A 262 6.85 10.42 -10.88
CA ASP A 262 7.92 11.09 -10.14
C ASP A 262 8.36 10.27 -8.92
N ARG A 263 7.41 9.65 -8.21
CA ARG A 263 7.73 8.73 -7.10
C ARG A 263 8.52 7.51 -7.55
N LYS A 264 8.23 6.94 -8.73
CA LYS A 264 9.00 5.83 -9.30
C LYS A 264 10.45 6.22 -9.60
N LYS A 265 10.67 7.44 -10.09
CA LYS A 265 12.03 7.98 -10.29
C LYS A 265 12.78 8.15 -8.97
N LEU A 266 12.08 8.40 -7.89
CA LEU A 266 12.64 8.49 -6.55
C LEU A 266 12.82 7.13 -5.85
N GLY A 267 12.42 6.03 -6.50
CA GLY A 267 12.53 4.68 -5.93
C GLY A 267 11.30 4.20 -5.15
N TYR A 268 10.18 4.94 -5.20
CA TYR A 268 8.91 4.51 -4.62
C TYR A 268 8.21 3.44 -5.48
N PHE A 269 7.23 2.72 -4.90
CA PHE A 269 6.43 1.73 -5.64
C PHE A 269 5.67 2.33 -6.82
#